data_41769c9c523b09b75261b05007192954
#
_entry.id   41769c9c523b09b75261b05007192954
#
_cell.length_a   1.000
_cell.length_b   1.000
_cell.length_c   1.000
_cell.angle_alpha   90.00
_cell.angle_beta   90.00
_cell.angle_gamma   90.00
#
_symmetry.space_group_name_H-M   'P 1'
#
loop_
_entity.id
_entity.type
_entity.pdbx_description
1 polymer ?
#
loop_
_entity_poly.entity_id
_entity_poly.type
_entity_poly.pdbx_seq_one_letter_code
_entity_poly.pdbx_strand_id
1 'polypeptide(L)'
;MKAYLILEDGSVYEGENVGACREAVSEIVFNTSMTGYLEVMTDPSYAGQAVVMTYPLIGNYGICYDDMESYRPWIDGLIVRELSEVASNFRNEDSIQNFLIKNNIPCICGIDTRDLTKRLREHGTMNGFITVDSSFVVEKILQRIKEYSVKDVVKRTSTKEAYILPGKGKRVVLIDFGAKKNIARQLQKRGCEVIVVPCDTKAKEILKLKPDGIMLSNGPGDPKENVDIIKEIKKLYDTDIPIFAICLGHQLMALATGANTYKLRYGHRGGNHPVKDLETGRTYISSQNHGYAVDESTLDKNICVPAFVNVNDGTNEGLRYINKKIFTVQYHPEACPGPRDSSYLFDKFIKMMED
;
A
#
# COMPACT_ATOMS: atom_id res chain seq x y z
N MET A 1 -5.22 -21.86 21.31
CA MET A 1 -4.23 -21.25 22.25
C MET A 1 -4.55 -19.79 22.40
N LYS A 2 -4.52 -19.21 23.63
CA LYS A 2 -4.74 -17.78 23.83
C LYS A 2 -3.68 -16.94 23.14
N ALA A 3 -4.08 -15.76 22.67
CA ALA A 3 -3.18 -14.74 22.13
C ALA A 3 -3.65 -13.37 22.65
N TYR A 4 -2.73 -12.43 22.69
CA TYR A 4 -2.95 -11.10 23.24
C TYR A 4 -2.42 -10.04 22.27
N LEU A 5 -3.21 -8.98 22.09
CA LEU A 5 -2.78 -7.75 21.45
C LEU A 5 -2.68 -6.67 22.53
N ILE A 6 -1.49 -6.13 22.73
CA ILE A 6 -1.21 -5.02 23.63
C ILE A 6 -0.95 -3.79 22.81
N LEU A 7 -1.67 -2.70 23.02
CA LEU A 7 -1.49 -1.42 22.32
C LEU A 7 -0.58 -0.48 23.13
N GLU A 8 -0.04 0.53 22.48
CA GLU A 8 0.84 1.52 23.14
C GLU A 8 0.18 2.36 24.23
N ASP A 9 -1.16 2.43 24.24
CA ASP A 9 -1.95 3.08 25.31
C ASP A 9 -2.18 2.16 26.53
N GLY A 10 -1.64 0.93 26.50
CA GLY A 10 -1.79 -0.07 27.55
C GLY A 10 -3.04 -0.94 27.43
N SER A 11 -3.88 -0.73 26.43
CA SER A 11 -5.06 -1.58 26.20
C SER A 11 -4.65 -2.99 25.80
N VAL A 12 -5.34 -3.99 26.33
CA VAL A 12 -5.10 -5.40 26.06
C VAL A 12 -6.37 -6.05 25.52
N TYR A 13 -6.24 -6.69 24.36
CA TYR A 13 -7.28 -7.51 23.74
C TYR A 13 -6.85 -8.97 23.81
N GLU A 14 -7.71 -9.82 24.39
CA GLU A 14 -7.53 -11.27 24.44
C GLU A 14 -8.32 -11.94 23.33
N GLY A 15 -7.70 -12.92 22.67
CA GLY A 15 -8.32 -13.75 21.64
C GLY A 15 -7.63 -15.10 21.53
N GLU A 16 -7.79 -15.75 20.40
CA GLU A 16 -7.19 -17.04 20.08
C GLU A 16 -6.13 -16.94 18.99
N ASN A 17 -5.00 -17.59 19.17
CA ASN A 17 -4.01 -17.73 18.10
C ASN A 17 -4.47 -18.77 17.09
N VAL A 18 -4.58 -18.33 15.84
CA VAL A 18 -4.94 -19.18 14.68
C VAL A 18 -3.89 -19.12 13.57
N GLY A 19 -2.79 -18.40 13.79
CA GLY A 19 -1.64 -18.31 12.91
C GLY A 19 -0.37 -18.89 13.53
N ALA A 20 0.78 -18.36 13.16
CA ALA A 20 2.07 -18.75 13.72
C ALA A 20 2.21 -18.31 15.18
N CYS A 21 2.89 -19.13 15.99
CA CYS A 21 3.25 -18.79 17.38
C CYS A 21 4.50 -17.89 17.39
N ARG A 22 4.36 -16.65 16.93
CA ARG A 22 5.42 -15.65 16.84
C ARG A 22 5.00 -14.34 17.50
N GLU A 23 5.88 -13.74 18.27
CA GLU A 23 5.70 -12.36 18.71
C GLU A 23 5.92 -11.38 17.56
N ALA A 24 5.15 -10.31 17.53
CA ALA A 24 5.29 -9.23 16.57
C ALA A 24 5.04 -7.87 17.22
N VAL A 25 5.98 -6.93 17.02
CA VAL A 25 5.76 -5.50 17.24
C VAL A 25 5.51 -4.86 15.90
N SER A 26 4.46 -4.05 15.78
CA SER A 26 4.11 -3.40 14.50
C SER A 26 3.16 -2.23 14.71
N GLU A 27 3.05 -1.36 13.71
CA GLU A 27 1.94 -0.39 13.66
C GLU A 27 0.63 -1.14 13.41
N ILE A 28 -0.38 -0.90 14.27
CA ILE A 28 -1.70 -1.51 14.13
C ILE A 28 -2.57 -0.60 13.26
N VAL A 29 -3.00 -1.15 12.13
CA VAL A 29 -3.85 -0.45 11.17
C VAL A 29 -5.09 -1.27 10.87
N PHE A 30 -6.17 -0.63 10.37
CA PHE A 30 -7.38 -1.35 9.98
C PHE A 30 -7.69 -1.20 8.50
N ASN A 31 -8.31 -2.22 7.91
CA ASN A 31 -8.80 -2.20 6.54
C ASN A 31 -10.31 -2.51 6.53
N THR A 32 -11.08 -1.70 5.79
CA THR A 32 -12.55 -1.78 5.74
C THR A 32 -13.09 -2.60 4.57
N SER A 33 -12.22 -3.22 3.76
CA SER A 33 -12.64 -4.07 2.65
C SER A 33 -13.36 -5.33 3.15
N MET A 34 -14.43 -5.71 2.47
CA MET A 34 -15.17 -6.95 2.76
C MET A 34 -14.51 -8.19 2.16
N THR A 35 -13.66 -8.00 1.15
CA THR A 35 -12.98 -9.06 0.40
C THR A 35 -11.54 -8.63 0.12
N GLY A 36 -10.71 -9.54 -0.41
CA GLY A 36 -9.35 -9.23 -0.82
C GLY A 36 -8.33 -9.34 0.33
N TYR A 37 -8.59 -10.20 1.31
CA TYR A 37 -7.67 -10.37 2.44
C TYR A 37 -6.30 -10.93 2.01
N LEU A 38 -6.24 -11.76 0.96
CA LEU A 38 -4.96 -12.26 0.43
C LEU A 38 -4.15 -11.13 -0.21
N GLU A 39 -4.79 -10.31 -1.02
CA GLU A 39 -4.20 -9.13 -1.64
C GLU A 39 -3.69 -8.17 -0.57
N VAL A 40 -4.48 -7.92 0.50
CA VAL A 40 -4.04 -7.13 1.66
C VAL A 40 -2.82 -7.73 2.33
N MET A 41 -2.82 -9.04 2.60
CA MET A 41 -1.68 -9.71 3.25
C MET A 41 -0.41 -9.67 2.40
N THR A 42 -0.55 -9.66 1.07
CA THR A 42 0.58 -9.72 0.12
C THR A 42 0.95 -8.38 -0.51
N ASP A 43 0.23 -7.29 -0.19
CA ASP A 43 0.59 -5.93 -0.60
C ASP A 43 1.81 -5.44 0.20
N PRO A 44 2.95 -5.13 -0.47
CA PRO A 44 4.15 -4.64 0.20
C PRO A 44 3.94 -3.34 1.00
N SER A 45 2.90 -2.56 0.69
CA SER A 45 2.58 -1.33 1.42
C SER A 45 2.20 -1.56 2.89
N TYR A 46 1.88 -2.80 3.28
CA TYR A 46 1.65 -3.16 4.68
C TYR A 46 2.90 -3.63 5.43
N ALA A 47 4.08 -3.58 4.83
CA ALA A 47 5.30 -3.99 5.53
C ALA A 47 5.55 -3.14 6.79
N GLY A 48 5.73 -3.78 7.94
CA GLY A 48 5.83 -3.14 9.25
C GLY A 48 4.49 -2.92 9.95
N GLN A 49 3.38 -3.45 9.41
CA GLN A 49 2.04 -3.26 9.96
C GLN A 49 1.36 -4.59 10.26
N ALA A 50 0.58 -4.65 11.37
CA ALA A 50 -0.41 -5.67 11.61
C ALA A 50 -1.80 -5.12 11.26
N VAL A 51 -2.57 -5.92 10.51
CA VAL A 51 -3.80 -5.45 9.88
C VAL A 51 -5.02 -6.01 10.61
N VAL A 52 -5.90 -5.11 11.05
CA VAL A 52 -7.24 -5.42 11.56
C VAL A 52 -8.19 -5.45 10.37
N MET A 53 -8.75 -6.61 10.06
CA MET A 53 -9.85 -6.71 9.09
C MET A 53 -11.16 -6.39 9.80
N THR A 54 -11.83 -5.31 9.38
CA THR A 54 -13.08 -4.88 10.04
C THR A 54 -14.30 -5.71 9.64
N TYR A 55 -14.21 -6.40 8.48
CA TYR A 55 -15.26 -7.34 8.08
C TYR A 55 -15.28 -8.54 9.03
N PRO A 56 -16.45 -8.95 9.53
CA PRO A 56 -16.54 -9.90 10.63
C PRO A 56 -15.99 -11.29 10.33
N LEU A 57 -16.17 -11.79 9.10
CA LEU A 57 -15.79 -13.14 8.69
C LEU A 57 -14.71 -13.08 7.61
N ILE A 58 -13.52 -13.60 7.90
CA ILE A 58 -12.38 -13.67 6.98
C ILE A 58 -12.07 -15.13 6.65
N GLY A 59 -11.51 -15.40 5.46
CA GLY A 59 -11.11 -16.75 5.04
C GLY A 59 -12.18 -17.55 4.31
N ASN A 60 -13.37 -17.00 4.10
CA ASN A 60 -14.54 -17.68 3.55
C ASN A 60 -14.37 -18.19 2.11
N TYR A 61 -13.43 -17.66 1.32
CA TYR A 61 -13.12 -18.13 -0.03
C TYR A 61 -11.71 -18.74 -0.17
N GLY A 62 -10.99 -18.91 0.94
CA GLY A 62 -9.67 -19.55 0.98
C GLY A 62 -8.56 -18.69 0.36
N ILE A 63 -7.51 -19.36 -0.07
CA ILE A 63 -6.34 -18.77 -0.71
C ILE A 63 -6.30 -19.19 -2.18
N CYS A 64 -6.12 -18.23 -3.08
CA CYS A 64 -5.78 -18.44 -4.48
C CYS A 64 -4.46 -17.73 -4.77
N TYR A 65 -3.39 -18.47 -4.97
CA TYR A 65 -2.03 -17.92 -5.11
C TYR A 65 -1.87 -16.96 -6.30
N ASP A 66 -2.71 -17.07 -7.32
CA ASP A 66 -2.74 -16.13 -8.46
C ASP A 66 -3.15 -14.71 -8.06
N ASP A 67 -3.91 -14.57 -6.96
CA ASP A 67 -4.40 -13.28 -6.47
C ASP A 67 -3.37 -12.55 -5.58
N MET A 68 -2.20 -13.16 -5.34
CA MET A 68 -1.12 -12.50 -4.60
C MET A 68 -0.58 -11.28 -5.34
N GLU A 69 -0.44 -10.17 -4.61
CA GLU A 69 0.09 -8.90 -5.13
C GLU A 69 1.62 -8.80 -5.07
N SER A 70 2.30 -9.77 -4.44
CA SER A 70 3.75 -9.89 -4.46
C SER A 70 4.18 -11.36 -4.29
N TYR A 71 5.47 -11.62 -4.14
CA TYR A 71 6.01 -12.98 -4.04
C TYR A 71 5.83 -13.61 -2.65
N ARG A 72 5.45 -12.83 -1.63
CA ARG A 72 5.21 -13.27 -0.25
C ARG A 72 4.24 -12.33 0.46
N PRO A 73 3.69 -12.70 1.62
CA PRO A 73 3.01 -11.74 2.49
C PRO A 73 4.00 -10.77 3.14
N TRP A 74 3.49 -9.56 3.48
CA TRP A 74 4.28 -8.49 4.06
C TRP A 74 3.76 -7.99 5.40
N ILE A 75 2.52 -8.34 5.76
CA ILE A 75 1.96 -7.97 7.06
C ILE A 75 2.74 -8.64 8.20
N ASP A 76 2.88 -7.95 9.32
CA ASP A 76 3.52 -8.49 10.52
C ASP A 76 2.56 -9.29 11.40
N GLY A 77 1.27 -9.10 11.23
CA GLY A 77 0.21 -9.84 11.92
C GLY A 77 -1.17 -9.59 11.32
N LEU A 78 -2.08 -10.51 11.57
CA LEU A 78 -3.49 -10.41 11.17
C LEU A 78 -4.38 -10.41 12.41
N ILE A 79 -5.36 -9.51 12.46
CA ILE A 79 -6.30 -9.36 13.57
C ILE A 79 -7.70 -9.44 13.01
N VAL A 80 -8.48 -10.43 13.47
CA VAL A 80 -9.82 -10.71 12.94
C VAL A 80 -10.82 -10.99 14.06
N ARG A 81 -12.09 -10.77 13.75
CA ARG A 81 -13.17 -11.19 14.64
C ARG A 81 -13.40 -12.69 14.54
N GLU A 82 -13.53 -13.21 13.31
CA GLU A 82 -13.84 -14.61 13.05
C GLU A 82 -13.13 -15.09 11.78
N LEU A 83 -12.63 -16.32 11.80
CA LEU A 83 -12.15 -17.03 10.62
C LEU A 83 -13.15 -18.09 10.19
N SER A 84 -13.38 -18.18 8.89
CA SER A 84 -14.19 -19.24 8.32
C SER A 84 -13.49 -20.59 8.48
N GLU A 85 -14.20 -21.58 9.00
CA GLU A 85 -13.70 -22.95 9.14
C GLU A 85 -13.57 -23.64 7.78
N VAL A 86 -14.45 -23.27 6.82
CA VAL A 86 -14.52 -23.88 5.50
C VAL A 86 -14.42 -22.79 4.43
N ALA A 87 -13.43 -22.95 3.55
CA ALA A 87 -13.31 -22.12 2.36
C ALA A 87 -14.26 -22.65 1.27
N SER A 88 -15.12 -21.76 0.74
CA SER A 88 -16.12 -22.09 -0.28
C SER A 88 -15.89 -21.29 -1.57
N ASN A 89 -14.86 -21.69 -2.34
CA ASN A 89 -14.57 -21.09 -3.66
C ASN A 89 -13.90 -22.15 -4.54
N PHE A 90 -14.31 -22.22 -5.81
CA PHE A 90 -13.74 -23.18 -6.78
C PHE A 90 -12.26 -22.92 -7.10
N ARG A 91 -11.73 -21.71 -6.83
CA ARG A 91 -10.31 -21.35 -6.98
C ARG A 91 -9.49 -21.59 -5.70
N ASN A 92 -10.11 -22.11 -4.63
CA ASN A 92 -9.40 -22.31 -3.38
C ASN A 92 -8.31 -23.38 -3.50
N GLU A 93 -7.09 -23.02 -3.16
CA GLU A 93 -5.90 -23.88 -3.17
C GLU A 93 -5.40 -24.20 -1.75
N ASP A 94 -5.69 -23.33 -0.77
CA ASP A 94 -5.24 -23.50 0.63
C ASP A 94 -6.19 -22.76 1.60
N SER A 95 -6.15 -23.14 2.87
CA SER A 95 -6.84 -22.38 3.92
C SER A 95 -6.02 -21.16 4.34
N ILE A 96 -6.69 -20.11 4.80
CA ILE A 96 -6.02 -18.92 5.35
C ILE A 96 -5.14 -19.28 6.54
N GLN A 97 -5.58 -20.20 7.40
CA GLN A 97 -4.83 -20.65 8.56
C GLN A 97 -3.50 -21.32 8.17
N ASN A 98 -3.54 -22.23 7.19
CA ASN A 98 -2.33 -22.87 6.67
C ASN A 98 -1.39 -21.83 6.05
N PHE A 99 -1.91 -20.89 5.27
CA PHE A 99 -1.13 -19.81 4.68
C PHE A 99 -0.42 -18.97 5.72
N LEU A 100 -1.11 -18.57 6.80
CA LEU A 100 -0.53 -17.80 7.90
C LEU A 100 0.59 -18.57 8.62
N ILE A 101 0.36 -19.85 8.94
CA ILE A 101 1.36 -20.70 9.60
C ILE A 101 2.58 -20.91 8.72
N LYS A 102 2.41 -21.27 7.43
CA LYS A 102 3.50 -21.49 6.47
C LYS A 102 4.37 -20.24 6.28
N ASN A 103 3.76 -19.06 6.37
CA ASN A 103 4.45 -17.78 6.17
C ASN A 103 4.90 -17.13 7.50
N ASN A 104 4.77 -17.83 8.63
CA ASN A 104 5.18 -17.37 9.95
C ASN A 104 4.49 -16.05 10.37
N ILE A 105 3.19 -15.91 10.07
CA ILE A 105 2.38 -14.72 10.40
C ILE A 105 1.53 -15.04 11.63
N PRO A 106 1.65 -14.29 12.74
CA PRO A 106 0.74 -14.41 13.88
C PRO A 106 -0.64 -13.90 13.50
N CYS A 107 -1.67 -14.59 13.98
CA CYS A 107 -3.05 -14.17 13.77
C CYS A 107 -3.83 -14.32 15.06
N ILE A 108 -4.50 -13.26 15.47
CA ILE A 108 -5.39 -13.26 16.63
C ILE A 108 -6.85 -13.18 16.17
N CYS A 109 -7.64 -14.17 16.58
CA CYS A 109 -9.06 -14.30 16.28
C CYS A 109 -9.89 -14.09 17.55
N GLY A 110 -11.16 -13.71 17.41
CA GLY A 110 -12.07 -13.47 18.55
C GLY A 110 -11.99 -12.07 19.13
N ILE A 111 -11.24 -11.16 18.52
CA ILE A 111 -11.11 -9.76 18.94
C ILE A 111 -12.38 -8.98 18.59
N ASP A 112 -12.78 -8.06 19.46
CA ASP A 112 -13.76 -7.02 19.09
C ASP A 112 -13.11 -6.00 18.14
N THR A 113 -13.09 -6.36 16.84
CA THR A 113 -12.50 -5.52 15.79
C THR A 113 -13.23 -4.18 15.63
N ARG A 114 -14.50 -4.08 16.05
CA ARG A 114 -15.27 -2.83 16.03
C ARG A 114 -14.78 -1.86 17.11
N ASP A 115 -14.58 -2.34 18.34
CA ASP A 115 -14.02 -1.53 19.42
C ASP A 115 -12.59 -1.09 19.08
N LEU A 116 -11.74 -2.02 18.66
CA LEU A 116 -10.37 -1.73 18.26
C LEU A 116 -10.32 -0.67 17.13
N THR A 117 -11.19 -0.79 16.11
CA THR A 117 -11.26 0.18 15.01
C THR A 117 -11.69 1.56 15.49
N LYS A 118 -12.67 1.65 16.41
CA LYS A 118 -13.07 2.94 17.01
C LYS A 118 -11.91 3.58 17.75
N ARG A 119 -11.18 2.83 18.55
CA ARG A 119 -9.99 3.29 19.27
C ARG A 119 -8.94 3.86 18.34
N LEU A 120 -8.60 3.13 17.27
CA LEU A 120 -7.65 3.58 16.25
C LEU A 120 -8.12 4.84 15.52
N ARG A 121 -9.42 5.02 15.31
CA ARG A 121 -9.98 6.24 14.71
C ARG A 121 -9.91 7.44 15.65
N GLU A 122 -10.16 7.23 16.93
CA GLU A 122 -10.18 8.28 17.96
C GLU A 122 -8.78 8.73 18.35
N HIS A 123 -7.81 7.83 18.43
CA HIS A 123 -6.46 8.11 18.91
C HIS A 123 -5.41 8.17 17.78
N GLY A 124 -5.72 7.66 16.60
CA GLY A 124 -4.79 7.47 15.50
C GLY A 124 -4.28 6.02 15.43
N THR A 125 -3.48 5.71 14.38
CA THR A 125 -2.76 4.44 14.35
C THR A 125 -1.79 4.38 15.51
N MET A 126 -1.70 3.23 16.16
CA MET A 126 -0.85 2.97 17.33
C MET A 126 0.06 1.79 17.05
N ASN A 127 1.24 1.80 17.66
CA ASN A 127 2.04 0.59 17.74
C ASN A 127 1.39 -0.41 18.69
N GLY A 128 1.60 -1.69 18.41
CA GLY A 128 1.10 -2.78 19.24
C GLY A 128 2.01 -3.99 19.22
N PHE A 129 1.72 -4.89 20.13
CA PHE A 129 2.47 -6.13 20.31
C PHE A 129 1.52 -7.31 20.33
N ILE A 130 1.76 -8.30 19.48
CA ILE A 130 1.03 -9.56 19.45
C ILE A 130 1.89 -10.64 20.11
N THR A 131 1.32 -11.38 21.07
CA THR A 131 2.01 -12.50 21.75
C THR A 131 1.05 -13.61 22.11
N VAL A 132 1.59 -14.82 22.24
CA VAL A 132 0.92 -16.02 22.81
C VAL A 132 1.38 -16.33 24.23
N ASP A 133 2.37 -15.59 24.74
CA ASP A 133 2.83 -15.70 26.11
C ASP A 133 1.83 -15.03 27.06
N SER A 134 1.20 -15.79 27.94
CA SER A 134 0.27 -15.27 28.96
C SER A 134 0.95 -14.69 30.20
N SER A 135 2.28 -14.85 30.32
CA SER A 135 3.07 -14.35 31.46
C SER A 135 3.68 -12.96 31.21
N PHE A 136 3.23 -12.28 30.15
CA PHE A 136 3.75 -10.96 29.82
C PHE A 136 3.53 -9.91 30.93
N VAL A 137 4.45 -8.98 31.03
CA VAL A 137 4.36 -7.80 31.89
C VAL A 137 4.14 -6.57 31.02
N VAL A 138 2.99 -5.92 31.15
CA VAL A 138 2.53 -4.83 30.28
C VAL A 138 3.59 -3.72 30.19
N GLU A 139 4.19 -3.30 31.29
CA GLU A 139 5.19 -2.21 31.34
C GLU A 139 6.42 -2.51 30.48
N LYS A 140 6.89 -3.79 30.47
CA LYS A 140 8.02 -4.22 29.65
C LYS A 140 7.66 -4.23 28.15
N ILE A 141 6.43 -4.61 27.82
CA ILE A 141 5.93 -4.59 26.46
C ILE A 141 5.76 -3.16 25.96
N LEU A 142 5.21 -2.26 26.77
CA LEU A 142 5.07 -0.84 26.41
C LEU A 142 6.41 -0.18 26.11
N GLN A 143 7.48 -0.58 26.80
CA GLN A 143 8.81 -0.12 26.46
C GLN A 143 9.26 -0.61 25.06
N ARG A 144 9.07 -1.91 24.75
CA ARG A 144 9.37 -2.47 23.40
C ARG A 144 8.56 -1.78 22.30
N ILE A 145 7.29 -1.47 22.56
CA ILE A 145 6.41 -0.78 21.60
C ILE A 145 6.91 0.65 21.34
N LYS A 146 7.34 1.38 22.36
CA LYS A 146 7.88 2.75 22.24
C LYS A 146 9.18 2.83 21.43
N GLU A 147 10.00 1.79 21.51
CA GLU A 147 11.27 1.70 20.79
C GLU A 147 11.09 1.29 19.31
N TYR A 148 9.89 0.81 18.96
CA TYR A 148 9.62 0.33 17.62
C TYR A 148 9.45 1.48 16.63
N SER A 149 10.17 1.40 15.53
CA SER A 149 9.99 2.24 14.35
C SER A 149 10.29 1.44 13.08
N VAL A 150 9.48 1.65 12.06
CA VAL A 150 9.69 1.02 10.75
C VAL A 150 10.74 1.86 10.00
N LYS A 151 11.89 1.24 9.65
CA LYS A 151 12.98 1.91 8.92
C LYS A 151 13.32 1.14 7.65
N ASP A 152 13.85 1.86 6.65
CA ASP A 152 14.33 1.30 5.37
C ASP A 152 13.32 0.37 4.68
N VAL A 153 12.02 0.57 4.93
CA VAL A 153 10.99 -0.38 4.53
C VAL A 153 10.82 -0.43 3.01
N VAL A 154 10.99 0.68 2.29
CA VAL A 154 10.98 0.75 0.83
C VAL A 154 12.08 -0.14 0.26
N LYS A 155 13.30 -0.01 0.77
CA LYS A 155 14.44 -0.81 0.32
C LYS A 155 14.29 -2.31 0.63
N ARG A 156 13.58 -2.65 1.71
CA ARG A 156 13.26 -4.05 2.07
C ARG A 156 12.26 -4.68 1.12
N THR A 157 11.27 -3.91 0.65
CA THR A 157 10.16 -4.40 -0.19
C THR A 157 10.47 -4.36 -1.67
N SER A 158 11.38 -3.49 -2.09
CA SER A 158 11.83 -3.37 -3.48
C SER A 158 12.53 -4.64 -3.98
N THR A 159 12.39 -4.91 -5.28
CA THR A 159 13.20 -5.93 -5.97
C THR A 159 14.71 -5.67 -5.77
N LYS A 160 15.49 -6.73 -5.76
CA LYS A 160 16.95 -6.62 -5.61
C LYS A 160 17.68 -6.50 -6.95
N GLU A 161 17.07 -6.99 -8.01
CA GLU A 161 17.61 -7.00 -9.36
C GLU A 161 16.55 -6.54 -10.36
N ALA A 162 16.99 -5.89 -11.43
CA ALA A 162 16.10 -5.53 -12.51
C ALA A 162 15.65 -6.77 -13.29
N TYR A 163 14.37 -6.78 -13.70
CA TYR A 163 13.85 -7.84 -14.55
C TYR A 163 12.88 -7.26 -15.59
N ILE A 164 12.65 -8.04 -16.66
CA ILE A 164 11.82 -7.63 -17.78
C ILE A 164 10.58 -8.52 -17.87
N LEU A 165 9.44 -7.87 -17.95
CA LEU A 165 8.16 -8.49 -18.31
C LEU A 165 7.91 -8.18 -19.80
N PRO A 166 7.87 -9.20 -20.68
CA PRO A 166 7.86 -8.98 -22.11
C PRO A 166 6.57 -8.32 -22.59
N GLY A 167 6.71 -7.49 -23.63
CA GLY A 167 5.63 -6.83 -24.37
C GLY A 167 6.11 -6.40 -25.75
N LYS A 168 5.19 -6.02 -26.63
CA LYS A 168 5.51 -5.58 -28.00
C LYS A 168 5.22 -4.09 -28.22
N GLY A 169 4.62 -3.43 -27.24
CA GLY A 169 4.24 -2.01 -27.28
C GLY A 169 5.29 -1.10 -26.65
N LYS A 170 4.82 -0.05 -25.99
CA LYS A 170 5.66 0.95 -25.32
C LYS A 170 6.53 0.33 -24.23
N ARG A 171 7.74 0.82 -24.06
CA ARG A 171 8.65 0.43 -22.99
C ARG A 171 8.42 1.30 -21.78
N VAL A 172 8.00 0.69 -20.67
CA VAL A 172 7.80 1.36 -19.41
C VAL A 172 8.82 0.88 -18.38
N VAL A 173 9.56 1.81 -17.78
CA VAL A 173 10.39 1.50 -16.61
C VAL A 173 9.55 1.72 -15.36
N LEU A 174 9.31 0.63 -14.61
CA LEU A 174 8.62 0.62 -13.33
C LEU A 174 9.65 0.64 -12.19
N ILE A 175 9.71 1.74 -11.45
CA ILE A 175 10.56 1.83 -10.26
C ILE A 175 9.80 1.20 -9.10
N ASP A 176 10.39 0.16 -8.52
CA ASP A 176 9.77 -0.67 -7.50
C ASP A 176 10.07 -0.16 -6.09
N PHE A 177 9.11 0.54 -5.49
CA PHE A 177 9.16 0.96 -4.09
C PHE A 177 8.46 -0.02 -3.14
N GLY A 178 8.05 -1.16 -3.63
CA GLY A 178 7.15 -2.14 -3.04
C GLY A 178 5.91 -2.27 -3.92
N ALA A 179 6.13 -2.51 -5.21
CA ALA A 179 5.09 -2.53 -6.22
C ALA A 179 4.15 -3.73 -6.05
N LYS A 180 2.84 -3.47 -6.14
CA LYS A 180 1.85 -4.49 -6.37
C LYS A 180 1.99 -5.05 -7.79
N LYS A 181 1.96 -6.38 -7.92
CA LYS A 181 2.03 -7.07 -9.21
C LYS A 181 1.01 -6.55 -10.22
N ASN A 182 -0.15 -6.13 -9.72
CA ASN A 182 -1.22 -5.69 -10.60
C ASN A 182 -0.88 -4.40 -11.35
N ILE A 183 0.01 -3.55 -10.87
CA ILE A 183 0.51 -2.39 -11.62
C ILE A 183 1.19 -2.86 -12.92
N ALA A 184 2.14 -3.78 -12.80
CA ALA A 184 2.83 -4.34 -13.97
C ALA A 184 1.85 -5.11 -14.89
N ARG A 185 0.90 -5.89 -14.30
CA ARG A 185 -0.14 -6.59 -15.05
C ARG A 185 -1.02 -5.62 -15.87
N GLN A 186 -1.38 -4.45 -15.31
CA GLN A 186 -2.15 -3.44 -16.04
C GLN A 186 -1.40 -2.87 -17.24
N LEU A 187 -0.09 -2.66 -17.12
CA LEU A 187 0.77 -2.22 -18.23
C LEU A 187 0.91 -3.32 -19.29
N GLN A 188 1.16 -4.58 -18.86
CA GLN A 188 1.26 -5.72 -19.78
C GLN A 188 -0.04 -5.99 -20.55
N LYS A 189 -1.20 -5.87 -19.91
CA LYS A 189 -2.52 -5.99 -20.57
C LYS A 189 -2.69 -4.97 -21.71
N ARG A 190 -1.97 -3.85 -21.66
CA ARG A 190 -1.93 -2.82 -22.69
C ARG A 190 -0.77 -2.97 -23.68
N GLY A 191 -0.09 -4.13 -23.63
CA GLY A 191 0.97 -4.51 -24.55
C GLY A 191 2.35 -3.97 -24.20
N CYS A 192 2.54 -3.26 -23.09
CA CYS A 192 3.84 -2.69 -22.72
C CYS A 192 4.88 -3.76 -22.41
N GLU A 193 6.12 -3.50 -22.85
CA GLU A 193 7.31 -4.09 -22.23
C GLU A 193 7.56 -3.36 -20.91
N VAL A 194 7.60 -4.07 -19.79
CA VAL A 194 7.81 -3.48 -18.47
C VAL A 194 9.16 -3.91 -17.92
N ILE A 195 10.04 -2.93 -17.70
CA ILE A 195 11.34 -3.16 -17.05
C ILE A 195 11.18 -2.71 -15.60
N VAL A 196 11.14 -3.65 -14.68
CA VAL A 196 11.07 -3.37 -13.25
C VAL A 196 12.48 -3.19 -12.71
N VAL A 197 12.72 -2.06 -12.02
CA VAL A 197 14.04 -1.73 -11.47
C VAL A 197 13.97 -1.48 -9.97
N PRO A 198 15.06 -1.74 -9.22
CA PRO A 198 15.15 -1.42 -7.79
C PRO A 198 14.87 0.06 -7.48
N CYS A 199 14.40 0.34 -6.27
CA CYS A 199 14.04 1.68 -5.79
C CYS A 199 15.20 2.68 -5.80
N ASP A 200 16.44 2.21 -5.70
CA ASP A 200 17.66 3.02 -5.64
C ASP A 200 18.38 3.17 -7.00
N THR A 201 17.77 2.67 -8.08
CA THR A 201 18.30 2.81 -9.45
C THR A 201 18.41 4.28 -9.81
N LYS A 202 19.58 4.68 -10.31
CA LYS A 202 19.85 6.08 -10.63
C LYS A 202 19.12 6.53 -11.89
N ALA A 203 18.67 7.79 -11.90
CA ALA A 203 17.99 8.38 -13.06
C ALA A 203 18.78 8.17 -14.36
N LYS A 204 20.11 8.33 -14.34
CA LYS A 204 20.98 8.10 -15.49
C LYS A 204 20.91 6.65 -16.02
N GLU A 205 20.74 5.67 -15.15
CA GLU A 205 20.61 4.26 -15.53
C GLU A 205 19.24 3.99 -16.13
N ILE A 206 18.18 4.55 -15.53
CA ILE A 206 16.81 4.48 -16.07
C ILE A 206 16.76 5.08 -17.49
N LEU A 207 17.36 6.24 -17.71
CA LEU A 207 17.37 6.89 -19.00
C LEU A 207 18.14 6.10 -20.07
N LYS A 208 19.17 5.32 -19.71
CA LYS A 208 19.87 4.41 -20.62
C LYS A 208 18.98 3.28 -21.16
N LEU A 209 17.92 2.90 -20.42
CA LEU A 209 16.94 1.91 -20.86
C LEU A 209 16.03 2.45 -21.97
N LYS A 210 16.09 3.75 -22.27
CA LYS A 210 15.28 4.44 -23.29
C LYS A 210 13.78 4.18 -23.10
N PRO A 211 13.19 4.51 -21.90
CA PRO A 211 11.78 4.31 -21.67
C PRO A 211 10.92 5.27 -22.49
N ASP A 212 9.78 4.79 -22.99
CA ASP A 212 8.72 5.64 -23.52
C ASP A 212 7.94 6.32 -22.37
N GLY A 213 7.92 5.69 -21.20
CA GLY A 213 7.29 6.22 -19.97
C GLY A 213 7.88 5.62 -18.72
N ILE A 214 7.71 6.32 -17.59
CA ILE A 214 8.17 5.89 -16.27
C ILE A 214 6.98 5.74 -15.35
N MET A 215 6.91 4.61 -14.63
CA MET A 215 5.94 4.33 -13.59
C MET A 215 6.61 4.38 -12.22
N LEU A 216 6.11 5.22 -11.31
CA LEU A 216 6.51 5.22 -9.91
C LEU A 216 5.48 4.40 -9.12
N SER A 217 5.89 3.30 -8.53
CA SER A 217 4.98 2.37 -7.87
C SER A 217 4.44 2.89 -6.53
N ASN A 218 3.48 2.16 -5.98
CA ASN A 218 3.14 2.21 -4.56
C ASN A 218 4.29 1.69 -3.69
N GLY A 219 4.15 1.82 -2.37
CA GLY A 219 5.10 1.29 -1.40
C GLY A 219 4.76 1.68 0.03
N PRO A 220 5.49 1.12 1.01
CA PRO A 220 5.29 1.34 2.44
C PRO A 220 6.05 2.55 2.99
N GLY A 221 5.70 2.95 4.22
CA GLY A 221 6.49 3.81 5.08
C GLY A 221 6.26 5.31 4.90
N ASP A 222 7.11 6.09 5.57
CA ASP A 222 7.11 7.55 5.46
C ASP A 222 7.85 7.98 4.18
N PRO A 223 7.21 8.74 3.27
CA PRO A 223 7.86 9.18 2.04
C PRO A 223 9.11 10.03 2.32
N LYS A 224 9.16 10.78 3.42
CA LYS A 224 10.29 11.67 3.78
C LYS A 224 11.59 10.93 4.14
N GLU A 225 11.50 9.63 4.51
CA GLU A 225 12.69 8.83 4.78
C GLU A 225 13.49 8.51 3.50
N ASN A 226 12.91 8.70 2.32
CA ASN A 226 13.47 8.28 1.04
C ASN A 226 14.23 9.41 0.31
N VAL A 227 15.08 10.15 1.04
CA VAL A 227 15.76 11.37 0.54
C VAL A 227 16.52 11.15 -0.77
N ASP A 228 17.25 10.03 -0.91
CA ASP A 228 18.05 9.77 -2.11
C ASP A 228 17.17 9.38 -3.30
N ILE A 229 16.06 8.67 -3.07
CA ILE A 229 15.07 8.36 -4.09
C ILE A 229 14.42 9.66 -4.61
N ILE A 230 14.02 10.56 -3.70
CA ILE A 230 13.45 11.87 -4.05
C ILE A 230 14.39 12.68 -4.97
N LYS A 231 15.71 12.68 -4.67
CA LYS A 231 16.71 13.34 -5.54
C LYS A 231 16.77 12.74 -6.95
N GLU A 232 16.67 11.41 -7.08
CA GLU A 232 16.67 10.77 -8.39
C GLU A 232 15.35 11.03 -9.14
N ILE A 233 14.20 11.01 -8.45
CA ILE A 233 12.90 11.38 -9.04
C ILE A 233 12.92 12.83 -9.55
N LYS A 234 13.56 13.77 -8.83
CA LYS A 234 13.71 15.15 -9.29
C LYS A 234 14.44 15.24 -10.63
N LYS A 235 15.49 14.43 -10.83
CA LYS A 235 16.21 14.38 -12.13
C LYS A 235 15.33 13.81 -13.25
N LEU A 236 14.44 12.83 -12.94
CA LEU A 236 13.49 12.30 -13.91
C LEU A 236 12.38 13.31 -14.23
N TYR A 237 11.92 14.07 -13.25
CA TYR A 237 10.98 15.18 -13.45
C TYR A 237 11.50 16.23 -14.44
N ASP A 238 12.81 16.50 -14.43
CA ASP A 238 13.43 17.48 -15.32
C ASP A 238 13.54 16.99 -16.78
N THR A 239 13.16 15.73 -17.08
CA THR A 239 13.04 15.19 -18.43
C THR A 239 11.64 15.43 -19.02
N ASP A 240 11.48 15.14 -20.33
CA ASP A 240 10.17 15.20 -21.00
C ASP A 240 9.48 13.83 -21.11
N ILE A 241 10.03 12.80 -20.44
CA ILE A 241 9.46 11.46 -20.44
C ILE A 241 8.16 11.46 -19.63
N PRO A 242 7.05 10.90 -20.17
CA PRO A 242 5.81 10.74 -19.44
C PRO A 242 5.99 9.96 -18.14
N ILE A 243 5.40 10.46 -17.03
CA ILE A 243 5.46 9.80 -15.72
C ILE A 243 4.05 9.62 -15.16
N PHE A 244 3.75 8.41 -14.74
CA PHE A 244 2.59 8.09 -13.91
C PHE A 244 3.05 7.57 -12.55
N ALA A 245 2.48 8.09 -11.46
CA ALA A 245 2.89 7.73 -10.11
C ALA A 245 1.68 7.36 -9.23
N ILE A 246 1.82 6.31 -8.44
CA ILE A 246 0.76 5.73 -7.61
C ILE A 246 1.18 5.72 -6.14
N CYS A 247 0.30 6.19 -5.26
CA CYS A 247 0.40 6.13 -3.80
C CYS A 247 1.74 6.70 -3.28
N LEU A 248 2.69 5.88 -2.84
CA LEU A 248 4.01 6.36 -2.42
C LEU A 248 4.71 7.12 -3.56
N GLY A 249 4.63 6.65 -4.80
CA GLY A 249 5.18 7.33 -5.97
C GLY A 249 4.62 8.73 -6.15
N HIS A 250 3.31 8.95 -5.91
CA HIS A 250 2.68 10.26 -5.90
C HIS A 250 3.30 11.18 -4.84
N GLN A 251 3.46 10.66 -3.60
CA GLN A 251 4.05 11.42 -2.49
C GLN A 251 5.51 11.79 -2.75
N LEU A 252 6.30 10.83 -3.27
CA LEU A 252 7.70 11.06 -3.62
C LEU A 252 7.86 12.09 -4.75
N MET A 253 6.98 12.08 -5.76
CA MET A 253 6.97 13.07 -6.82
C MET A 253 6.61 14.46 -6.29
N ALA A 254 5.64 14.57 -5.39
CA ALA A 254 5.28 15.82 -4.73
C ALA A 254 6.46 16.39 -3.92
N LEU A 255 7.14 15.55 -3.13
CA LEU A 255 8.36 15.94 -2.39
C LEU A 255 9.51 16.36 -3.33
N ALA A 256 9.71 15.64 -4.45
CA ALA A 256 10.73 15.97 -5.43
C ALA A 256 10.51 17.33 -6.10
N THR A 257 9.29 17.83 -6.10
CA THR A 257 8.89 19.13 -6.67
C THR A 257 8.64 20.22 -5.64
N GLY A 258 9.03 19.97 -4.37
CA GLY A 258 9.07 20.99 -3.30
C GLY A 258 7.82 21.05 -2.41
N ALA A 259 6.81 20.22 -2.68
CA ALA A 259 5.66 20.07 -1.78
C ALA A 259 6.02 19.28 -0.51
N ASN A 260 5.13 19.24 0.46
CA ASN A 260 5.30 18.53 1.71
C ASN A 260 4.25 17.41 1.85
N THR A 261 4.50 16.48 2.77
CA THR A 261 3.57 15.42 3.16
C THR A 261 3.34 15.43 4.66
N TYR A 262 2.21 14.89 5.10
CA TYR A 262 1.89 14.75 6.52
C TYR A 262 1.26 13.38 6.81
N LYS A 263 1.41 12.91 8.05
CA LYS A 263 0.79 11.66 8.51
C LYS A 263 -0.68 11.91 8.80
N LEU A 264 -1.56 11.10 8.20
CA LEU A 264 -2.98 11.06 8.51
C LEU A 264 -3.18 10.40 9.87
N ARG A 265 -4.23 10.76 10.58
CA ARG A 265 -4.52 10.24 11.93
C ARG A 265 -4.63 8.71 11.94
N TYR A 266 -5.36 8.13 11.00
CA TYR A 266 -5.53 6.68 10.87
C TYR A 266 -5.36 6.17 9.42
N GLY A 267 -5.12 7.07 8.48
CA GLY A 267 -4.94 6.75 7.07
C GLY A 267 -6.24 6.35 6.35
N HIS A 268 -6.12 6.11 5.04
CA HIS A 268 -7.18 5.56 4.21
C HIS A 268 -6.83 4.13 3.83
N ARG A 269 -7.66 3.14 4.24
CA ARG A 269 -7.48 1.73 3.90
C ARG A 269 -8.82 1.05 3.69
N GLY A 270 -9.05 0.63 2.46
CA GLY A 270 -10.31 -0.03 2.05
C GLY A 270 -10.61 0.15 0.58
N GLY A 271 -11.65 -0.51 0.09
CA GLY A 271 -12.07 -0.49 -1.31
C GLY A 271 -13.31 0.37 -1.59
N ASN A 272 -13.67 1.30 -0.70
CA ASN A 272 -14.92 2.06 -0.76
C ASN A 272 -14.76 3.57 -0.55
N HIS A 273 -13.60 4.13 -0.88
CA HIS A 273 -13.31 5.55 -0.74
C HIS A 273 -13.73 6.33 -1.99
N PRO A 274 -14.64 7.32 -1.88
CA PRO A 274 -15.05 8.13 -3.02
C PRO A 274 -14.00 9.20 -3.33
N VAL A 275 -13.52 9.21 -4.56
CA VAL A 275 -12.55 10.19 -5.08
C VAL A 275 -13.18 10.95 -6.23
N LYS A 276 -13.17 12.28 -6.17
CA LYS A 276 -13.67 13.17 -7.20
C LYS A 276 -12.53 13.60 -8.11
N ASP A 277 -12.70 13.38 -9.41
CA ASP A 277 -11.89 13.97 -10.46
C ASP A 277 -12.29 15.44 -10.64
N LEU A 278 -11.36 16.35 -10.42
CA LEU A 278 -11.62 17.79 -10.45
C LEU A 278 -11.74 18.35 -11.88
N GLU A 279 -11.20 17.63 -12.89
CA GLU A 279 -11.33 18.02 -14.29
C GLU A 279 -12.71 17.69 -14.86
N THR A 280 -13.20 16.49 -14.58
CA THR A 280 -14.48 16.00 -15.13
C THR A 280 -15.66 16.20 -14.19
N GLY A 281 -15.41 16.44 -12.91
CA GLY A 281 -16.41 16.51 -11.86
C GLY A 281 -17.00 15.16 -11.43
N ARG A 282 -16.56 14.04 -12.03
CA ARG A 282 -17.06 12.68 -11.73
C ARG A 282 -16.45 12.17 -10.44
N THR A 283 -17.23 11.37 -9.70
CA THR A 283 -16.77 10.65 -8.52
C THR A 283 -16.65 9.16 -8.84
N TYR A 284 -15.53 8.59 -8.46
CA TYR A 284 -15.21 7.17 -8.58
C TYR A 284 -15.05 6.57 -7.18
N ILE A 285 -15.40 5.30 -7.03
CA ILE A 285 -15.04 4.55 -5.83
C ILE A 285 -13.65 3.98 -6.04
N SER A 286 -12.77 4.16 -5.07
CA SER A 286 -11.35 3.80 -5.17
C SER A 286 -10.91 2.83 -4.08
N SER A 287 -9.85 2.11 -4.38
CA SER A 287 -9.07 1.35 -3.40
C SER A 287 -7.98 2.23 -2.81
N GLN A 288 -7.84 2.20 -1.49
CA GLN A 288 -6.90 3.04 -0.74
C GLN A 288 -6.07 2.19 0.22
N ASN A 289 -4.79 2.50 0.34
CA ASN A 289 -3.91 1.97 1.38
C ASN A 289 -2.74 2.92 1.62
N HIS A 290 -2.96 4.00 2.37
CA HIS A 290 -1.90 4.94 2.73
C HIS A 290 -2.12 5.58 4.09
N GLY A 291 -1.02 5.88 4.79
CA GLY A 291 -1.01 6.57 6.07
C GLY A 291 -0.54 8.03 5.97
N TYR A 292 -0.06 8.45 4.81
CA TYR A 292 0.43 9.81 4.53
C TYR A 292 -0.33 10.41 3.35
N ALA A 293 -0.39 11.73 3.32
CA ALA A 293 -1.00 12.50 2.23
C ALA A 293 -0.12 13.70 1.86
N VAL A 294 -0.27 14.21 0.64
CA VAL A 294 0.35 15.45 0.19
C VAL A 294 -0.37 16.63 0.84
N ASP A 295 0.40 17.55 1.41
CA ASP A 295 -0.10 18.81 1.96
C ASP A 295 -0.34 19.81 0.81
N GLU A 296 -1.59 19.93 0.43
CA GLU A 296 -2.02 20.79 -0.68
C GLU A 296 -1.66 22.27 -0.47
N SER A 297 -1.55 22.73 0.78
CA SER A 297 -1.18 24.11 1.12
C SER A 297 0.26 24.46 0.74
N THR A 298 1.10 23.43 0.51
CA THR A 298 2.52 23.57 0.16
C THR A 298 2.80 23.47 -1.34
N LEU A 299 1.76 23.25 -2.16
CA LEU A 299 1.92 23.12 -3.62
C LEU A 299 2.27 24.47 -4.28
N ASP A 300 3.31 24.46 -5.11
CA ASP A 300 3.53 25.55 -6.07
C ASP A 300 2.59 25.36 -7.28
N LYS A 301 1.60 26.22 -7.40
CA LYS A 301 0.59 26.20 -8.48
C LYS A 301 1.18 26.44 -9.88
N ASN A 302 2.42 26.91 -9.99
CA ASN A 302 3.12 27.01 -11.27
C ASN A 302 3.75 25.64 -11.67
N ILE A 303 3.91 24.73 -10.73
CA ILE A 303 4.48 23.38 -10.94
C ILE A 303 3.37 22.34 -11.10
N CYS A 304 2.41 22.31 -10.17
CA CYS A 304 1.34 21.32 -10.20
C CYS A 304 0.05 21.85 -9.56
N VAL A 305 -1.05 21.21 -9.92
CA VAL A 305 -2.38 21.50 -9.38
C VAL A 305 -3.06 20.22 -8.92
N PRO A 306 -3.96 20.29 -7.92
CA PRO A 306 -4.79 19.14 -7.55
C PRO A 306 -5.60 18.64 -8.74
N ALA A 307 -5.62 17.32 -8.91
CA ALA A 307 -6.38 16.63 -9.96
C ALA A 307 -7.52 15.80 -9.39
N PHE A 308 -7.31 15.26 -8.19
CA PHE A 308 -8.27 14.40 -7.50
C PHE A 308 -8.35 14.79 -6.02
N VAL A 309 -9.56 14.64 -5.44
CA VAL A 309 -9.81 14.93 -4.02
C VAL A 309 -10.69 13.84 -3.40
N ASN A 310 -10.41 13.45 -2.17
CA ASN A 310 -11.26 12.57 -1.39
C ASN A 310 -12.55 13.31 -1.00
N VAL A 311 -13.70 12.70 -1.30
CA VAL A 311 -15.00 13.35 -1.03
C VAL A 311 -15.34 13.38 0.45
N ASN A 312 -14.79 12.46 1.25
CA ASN A 312 -15.12 12.33 2.67
C ASN A 312 -14.45 13.39 3.54
N ASP A 313 -13.19 13.74 3.23
CA ASP A 313 -12.38 14.59 4.12
C ASP A 313 -11.59 15.69 3.40
N GLY A 314 -11.68 15.76 2.06
CA GLY A 314 -10.99 16.77 1.27
C GLY A 314 -9.49 16.54 1.06
N THR A 315 -8.95 15.39 1.47
CA THR A 315 -7.54 15.03 1.27
C THR A 315 -7.18 15.03 -0.22
N ASN A 316 -5.98 15.53 -0.56
CA ASN A 316 -5.47 15.47 -1.93
C ASN A 316 -5.28 14.01 -2.36
N GLU A 317 -5.88 13.65 -3.49
CA GLU A 317 -5.86 12.30 -4.03
C GLU A 317 -5.15 12.20 -5.38
N GLY A 318 -4.51 13.28 -5.82
CA GLY A 318 -3.70 13.27 -7.02
C GLY A 318 -3.36 14.65 -7.56
N LEU A 319 -2.31 14.70 -8.36
CA LEU A 319 -1.76 15.92 -8.93
C LEU A 319 -1.61 15.81 -10.45
N ARG A 320 -1.80 16.94 -11.13
CA ARG A 320 -1.43 17.14 -12.53
C ARG A 320 -0.34 18.20 -12.61
N TYR A 321 0.75 17.90 -13.30
CA TYR A 321 1.90 18.77 -13.44
C TYR A 321 1.74 19.69 -14.66
N ILE A 322 2.05 20.97 -14.46
CA ILE A 322 1.89 22.01 -15.49
C ILE A 322 3.02 21.87 -16.52
N ASN A 323 2.67 21.91 -17.80
CA ASN A 323 3.61 21.82 -18.93
C ASN A 323 4.50 20.56 -18.89
N LYS A 324 4.05 19.49 -18.21
CA LYS A 324 4.73 18.19 -18.16
C LYS A 324 3.74 17.06 -18.45
N LYS A 325 4.20 16.02 -19.10
CA LYS A 325 3.43 14.78 -19.28
C LYS A 325 3.48 13.94 -17.99
N ILE A 326 3.04 14.52 -16.87
CA ILE A 326 3.10 13.90 -15.55
C ILE A 326 1.75 14.04 -14.83
N PHE A 327 1.22 12.93 -14.36
CA PHE A 327 0.12 12.93 -13.40
C PHE A 327 0.31 11.85 -12.35
N THR A 328 -0.28 12.05 -11.19
CA THR A 328 -0.09 11.17 -10.04
C THR A 328 -1.42 10.96 -9.32
N VAL A 329 -1.58 9.80 -8.68
CA VAL A 329 -2.75 9.49 -7.85
C VAL A 329 -2.32 8.89 -6.52
N GLN A 330 -3.04 9.24 -5.45
CA GLN A 330 -2.81 8.71 -4.12
C GLN A 330 -3.44 7.32 -3.96
N TYR A 331 -4.58 7.09 -4.59
CA TYR A 331 -5.32 5.84 -4.58
C TYR A 331 -4.75 4.81 -5.57
N HIS A 332 -5.31 3.59 -5.56
CA HIS A 332 -4.83 2.44 -6.33
C HIS A 332 -5.72 2.16 -7.55
N PRO A 333 -5.42 2.72 -8.75
CA PRO A 333 -6.20 2.50 -9.97
C PRO A 333 -6.02 1.08 -10.53
N GLU A 334 -4.98 0.36 -10.12
CA GLU A 334 -4.76 -1.05 -10.44
C GLU A 334 -5.73 -1.96 -9.70
N ALA A 335 -6.39 -1.46 -8.64
CA ALA A 335 -7.26 -2.23 -7.74
C ALA A 335 -6.55 -3.42 -7.04
N CYS A 336 -7.26 -4.53 -6.83
CA CYS A 336 -6.78 -5.73 -6.14
C CYS A 336 -6.20 -5.46 -4.74
N PRO A 337 -7.11 -5.42 -3.71
CA PRO A 337 -8.57 -5.53 -3.85
C PRO A 337 -9.23 -4.22 -4.24
N GLY A 338 -10.47 -4.26 -4.71
CA GLY A 338 -11.33 -3.11 -4.89
C GLY A 338 -11.85 -2.89 -6.31
N PRO A 339 -12.57 -1.77 -6.53
CA PRO A 339 -13.21 -1.44 -7.79
C PRO A 339 -12.19 -1.08 -8.88
N ARG A 340 -12.57 -1.33 -10.14
CA ARG A 340 -11.71 -1.10 -11.32
C ARG A 340 -12.08 0.17 -12.08
N ASP A 341 -12.91 1.02 -11.51
CA ASP A 341 -13.46 2.21 -12.18
C ASP A 341 -12.39 3.19 -12.66
N SER A 342 -11.25 3.24 -11.99
CA SER A 342 -10.13 4.14 -12.32
C SER A 342 -9.06 3.51 -13.20
N SER A 343 -9.25 2.27 -13.70
CA SER A 343 -8.27 1.59 -14.56
C SER A 343 -7.97 2.34 -15.87
N TYR A 344 -8.87 3.23 -16.34
CA TYR A 344 -8.67 4.11 -17.50
C TYR A 344 -7.43 5.02 -17.38
N LEU A 345 -6.93 5.24 -16.17
CA LEU A 345 -5.72 6.03 -15.96
C LEU A 345 -4.48 5.39 -16.57
N PHE A 346 -4.44 4.06 -16.65
CA PHE A 346 -3.40 3.37 -17.41
C PHE A 346 -3.52 3.64 -18.91
N ASP A 347 -4.74 3.71 -19.46
CA ASP A 347 -4.96 4.06 -20.87
C ASP A 347 -4.55 5.52 -21.15
N LYS A 348 -4.85 6.43 -20.22
CA LYS A 348 -4.37 7.82 -20.24
C LYS A 348 -2.84 7.88 -20.29
N PHE A 349 -2.16 7.06 -19.47
CA PHE A 349 -0.70 7.00 -19.45
C PHE A 349 -0.12 6.47 -20.79
N ILE A 350 -0.72 5.40 -21.36
CA ILE A 350 -0.31 4.91 -22.68
C ILE A 350 -0.43 6.00 -23.74
N LYS A 351 -1.57 6.70 -23.78
CA LYS A 351 -1.79 7.78 -24.74
C LYS A 351 -0.75 8.90 -24.60
N MET A 352 -0.35 9.28 -23.39
CA MET A 352 0.70 10.29 -23.18
C MET A 352 2.07 9.89 -23.73
N MET A 353 2.33 8.59 -23.92
CA MET A 353 3.55 8.08 -24.55
C MET A 353 3.47 8.03 -26.08
N GLU A 354 2.29 8.21 -26.68
CA GLU A 354 2.07 8.22 -28.12
C GLU A 354 2.18 9.63 -28.72
N ASP A 355 1.82 10.63 -27.91
CA ASP A 355 1.89 12.06 -28.25
C ASP A 355 3.35 12.59 -28.13
#